data_2368a4e83219b4d0000cb3d27e23d7c2
#
_entry.id   2368a4e83219b4d0000cb3d27e23d7c2
#
_cell.length_a   1.000
_cell.length_b   1.000
_cell.length_c   1.000
_cell.angle_alpha   90.00
_cell.angle_beta   90.00
_cell.angle_gamma   90.00
#
_symmetry.space_group_name_H-M   'P 1'
#
loop_
_entity.id
_entity.type
_entity.pdbx_description
1 polymer ?
#
loop_
_entity_poly.entity_id
_entity_poly.type
_entity_poly.pdbx_seq_one_letter_code
_entity_poly.pdbx_strand_id
1 'polypeptide(L)'
;FWAAVASLLVWQAWLFIQARREGSFQGFLVLLRPQHYVQAMVQFSVYAYWGYYWRPVYDHAWLIIAQIVFAYTFDMLLSWSRRRDYTLGFGPVPIILSINLFLWFRDDWFYMQFLMIALGFLGKEYVRWTREGRNVHIFNPSAFALGLFSLVLISTGTTSLTWGQEIA
;
A
#
# COMPACT_ATOMS: atom_id res chain seq x y z
N PHE A 1 -16.39 0.33 -4.46
CA PHE A 1 -15.71 1.59 -4.17
C PHE A 1 -16.32 2.30 -2.96
N TRP A 2 -17.61 2.72 -3.01
CA TRP A 2 -18.25 3.48 -1.93
C TRP A 2 -18.29 2.76 -0.58
N ALA A 3 -18.44 1.42 -0.57
CA ALA A 3 -18.39 0.64 0.67
C ALA A 3 -16.99 0.73 1.34
N ALA A 4 -15.90 0.67 0.56
CA ALA A 4 -14.56 0.84 1.10
C ALA A 4 -14.32 2.25 1.65
N VAL A 5 -14.77 3.29 0.94
CA VAL A 5 -14.70 4.67 1.43
C VAL A 5 -15.48 4.83 2.73
N ALA A 6 -16.73 4.33 2.78
CA ALA A 6 -17.56 4.39 3.98
C ALA A 6 -16.90 3.67 5.16
N SER A 7 -16.31 2.48 4.94
CA SER A 7 -15.60 1.74 5.99
C SER A 7 -14.41 2.51 6.56
N LEU A 8 -13.62 3.17 5.72
CA LEU A 8 -12.51 4.00 6.16
C LEU A 8 -12.98 5.22 6.95
N LEU A 9 -14.06 5.87 6.52
CA LEU A 9 -14.65 7.01 7.23
C LEU A 9 -15.22 6.60 8.59
N VAL A 10 -15.90 5.46 8.67
CA VAL A 10 -16.41 4.91 9.94
C VAL A 10 -15.24 4.59 10.88
N TRP A 11 -14.18 3.98 10.37
CA TRP A 11 -12.98 3.68 11.16
C TRP A 11 -12.33 4.97 11.69
N GLN A 12 -12.19 5.98 10.83
CA GLN A 12 -11.66 7.29 11.24
C GLN A 12 -12.52 7.96 12.31
N ALA A 13 -13.85 7.97 12.11
CA ALA A 13 -14.78 8.55 13.09
C ALA A 13 -14.70 7.83 14.44
N TRP A 14 -14.61 6.51 14.44
CA TRP A 14 -14.44 5.71 15.65
C TRP A 14 -13.15 6.07 16.40
N LEU A 15 -12.01 6.14 15.70
CA LEU A 15 -10.72 6.55 16.29
C LEU A 15 -10.77 7.95 16.86
N PHE A 16 -11.44 8.87 16.18
CA PHE A 16 -11.60 10.25 16.65
C PHE A 16 -12.46 10.34 17.92
N ILE A 17 -13.56 9.58 17.99
CA ILE A 17 -14.41 9.51 19.17
C ILE A 17 -13.63 8.90 20.35
N GLN A 18 -12.86 7.83 20.10
CA GLN A 18 -12.02 7.21 21.12
C GLN A 18 -10.97 8.20 21.66
N ALA A 19 -10.25 8.90 20.77
CA ALA A 19 -9.24 9.88 21.16
C ALA A 19 -9.85 11.00 22.01
N ARG A 20 -11.05 11.50 21.67
CA ARG A 20 -11.75 12.51 22.48
C ARG A 20 -12.14 12.01 23.87
N ARG A 21 -12.61 10.74 23.98
CA ARG A 21 -12.98 10.14 25.26
C ARG A 21 -11.77 9.97 26.19
N GLU A 22 -10.61 9.70 25.61
CA GLU A 22 -9.36 9.51 26.36
C GLU A 22 -8.60 10.82 26.62
N GLY A 23 -9.13 11.98 26.16
CA GLY A 23 -8.47 13.27 26.26
C GLY A 23 -7.12 13.32 25.53
N SER A 24 -6.96 12.48 24.49
CA SER A 24 -5.73 12.36 23.72
C SER A 24 -5.90 12.95 22.32
N PHE A 25 -4.78 13.38 21.73
CA PHE A 25 -4.76 13.83 20.35
C PHE A 25 -3.94 12.87 19.49
N GLN A 26 -4.37 12.67 18.26
CA GLN A 26 -3.62 11.95 17.25
C GLN A 26 -2.53 12.86 16.70
N GLY A 27 -1.28 12.43 16.82
CA GLY A 27 -0.12 13.18 16.37
C GLY A 27 0.27 12.90 14.93
N PHE A 28 0.90 13.90 14.31
CA PHE A 28 1.59 13.75 13.02
C PHE A 28 3.05 14.11 13.18
N LEU A 29 3.92 13.23 12.72
CA LEU A 29 5.34 13.49 12.59
C LEU A 29 5.71 13.46 11.11
N VAL A 30 6.28 14.54 10.59
CA VAL A 30 6.76 14.57 9.19
C VAL A 30 8.21 14.11 9.17
N LEU A 31 8.48 13.01 8.44
CA LEU A 31 9.82 12.45 8.30
C LEU A 31 10.11 12.11 6.84
N LEU A 32 10.88 12.97 6.18
CA LEU A 32 11.31 12.76 4.81
C LEU A 32 12.64 11.97 4.80
N ARG A 33 12.57 10.70 4.40
CA ARG A 33 13.75 9.85 4.25
C ARG A 33 14.25 9.91 2.81
N PRO A 34 15.48 10.36 2.54
CA PRO A 34 16.01 10.51 1.18
C PRO A 34 15.91 9.24 0.35
N GLN A 35 16.13 8.08 0.96
CA GLN A 35 16.03 6.78 0.29
C GLN A 35 14.64 6.48 -0.31
N HIS A 36 13.56 6.85 0.38
CA HIS A 36 12.20 6.63 -0.14
C HIS A 36 11.89 7.58 -1.29
N TYR A 37 12.40 8.81 -1.21
CA TYR A 37 12.25 9.79 -2.27
C TYR A 37 12.99 9.35 -3.54
N VAL A 38 14.25 8.96 -3.43
CA VAL A 38 15.04 8.48 -4.56
C VAL A 38 14.40 7.23 -5.18
N GLN A 39 13.95 6.28 -4.35
CA GLN A 39 13.27 5.08 -4.83
C GLN A 39 11.97 5.42 -5.57
N ALA A 40 11.15 6.33 -5.04
CA ALA A 40 9.93 6.78 -5.70
C ALA A 40 10.22 7.43 -7.05
N MET A 41 11.24 8.30 -7.14
CA MET A 41 11.62 8.97 -8.38
C MET A 41 12.08 7.98 -9.45
N VAL A 42 12.91 7.00 -9.08
CA VAL A 42 13.32 5.93 -10.00
C VAL A 42 12.12 5.14 -10.50
N GLN A 43 11.21 4.75 -9.61
CA GLN A 43 10.01 4.01 -9.99
C GLN A 43 9.09 4.82 -10.90
N PHE A 44 8.86 6.11 -10.64
CA PHE A 44 8.11 6.99 -11.54
C PHE A 44 8.74 7.08 -12.92
N SER A 45 10.07 7.12 -12.99
CA SER A 45 10.78 7.11 -14.29
C SER A 45 10.55 5.82 -15.05
N VAL A 46 10.54 4.68 -14.32
CA VAL A 46 10.20 3.37 -14.91
C VAL A 46 8.76 3.36 -15.44
N TYR A 47 7.78 3.87 -14.67
CA TYR A 47 6.39 3.96 -15.13
C TYR A 47 6.23 4.88 -16.34
N ALA A 48 6.93 6.03 -16.36
CA ALA A 48 6.90 6.93 -17.51
C ALA A 48 7.45 6.25 -18.76
N TYR A 49 8.57 5.55 -18.63
CA TYR A 49 9.17 4.77 -19.72
C TYR A 49 8.26 3.62 -20.16
N TRP A 50 7.76 2.84 -19.23
CA TRP A 50 6.89 1.70 -19.51
C TRP A 50 5.60 2.15 -20.20
N GLY A 51 4.93 3.18 -19.71
CA GLY A 51 3.69 3.71 -20.29
C GLY A 51 3.88 4.31 -21.69
N TYR A 52 5.10 4.70 -22.05
CA TYR A 52 5.40 5.10 -23.41
C TYR A 52 5.26 3.94 -24.41
N TYR A 53 5.65 2.73 -24.02
CA TYR A 53 5.56 1.54 -24.87
C TYR A 53 4.25 0.80 -24.68
N TRP A 54 3.66 0.85 -23.50
CA TRP A 54 2.43 0.13 -23.15
C TRP A 54 1.40 1.10 -22.55
N ARG A 55 0.54 1.60 -23.39
CA ARG A 55 -0.47 2.62 -23.05
C ARG A 55 -1.34 2.32 -21.85
N PRO A 56 -1.77 1.06 -21.59
CA PRO A 56 -2.56 0.75 -20.40
C PRO A 56 -1.98 1.27 -19.07
N VAL A 57 -0.66 1.45 -18.98
CA VAL A 57 -0.03 2.07 -17.79
C VAL A 57 -0.54 3.50 -17.57
N TYR A 58 -0.68 4.30 -18.63
CA TYR A 58 -1.20 5.66 -18.52
C TYR A 58 -2.71 5.69 -18.32
N ASP A 59 -3.44 4.78 -18.96
CA ASP A 59 -4.88 4.67 -18.79
C ASP A 59 -5.26 4.35 -17.36
N HIS A 60 -4.41 3.61 -16.64
CA HIS A 60 -4.57 3.28 -15.22
C HIS A 60 -3.89 4.27 -14.24
N ALA A 61 -3.40 5.42 -14.70
CA ALA A 61 -2.74 6.39 -13.83
C ALA A 61 -3.64 6.84 -12.66
N TRP A 62 -4.94 7.04 -12.91
CA TRP A 62 -5.91 7.40 -11.86
C TRP A 62 -6.11 6.29 -10.84
N LEU A 63 -6.04 5.02 -11.26
CA LEU A 63 -6.08 3.88 -10.35
C LEU A 63 -4.86 3.87 -9.44
N ILE A 64 -3.66 4.13 -9.97
CA ILE A 64 -2.42 4.25 -9.17
C ILE A 64 -2.53 5.40 -8.16
N ILE A 65 -3.06 6.56 -8.57
CA ILE A 65 -3.29 7.69 -7.66
C ILE A 65 -4.27 7.31 -6.55
N ALA A 66 -5.39 6.64 -6.90
CA ALA A 66 -6.36 6.17 -5.92
C ALA A 66 -5.74 5.18 -4.93
N GLN A 67 -4.86 4.30 -5.38
CA GLN A 67 -4.11 3.36 -4.52
C GLN A 67 -3.14 4.09 -3.59
N ILE A 68 -2.47 5.15 -4.06
CA ILE A 68 -1.59 5.96 -3.21
C ILE A 68 -2.42 6.63 -2.11
N VAL A 69 -3.54 7.27 -2.45
CA VAL A 69 -4.44 7.88 -1.46
C VAL A 69 -4.96 6.86 -0.46
N PHE A 70 -5.41 5.71 -0.95
CA PHE A 70 -5.85 4.60 -0.09
C PHE A 70 -4.76 4.16 0.87
N ALA A 71 -3.54 3.96 0.38
CA ALA A 71 -2.41 3.50 1.18
C ALA A 71 -2.03 4.47 2.29
N TYR A 72 -1.98 5.77 1.99
CA TYR A 72 -1.75 6.79 3.03
C TYR A 72 -2.86 6.80 4.08
N THR A 73 -4.12 6.72 3.64
CA THR A 73 -5.27 6.68 4.55
C THR A 73 -5.23 5.42 5.41
N PHE A 74 -5.01 4.26 4.80
CA PHE A 74 -4.98 2.98 5.50
C PHE A 74 -3.80 2.88 6.49
N ASP A 75 -2.57 3.26 6.08
CA ASP A 75 -1.38 3.26 6.95
C ASP A 75 -1.55 4.24 8.12
N MET A 76 -2.18 5.40 7.89
CA MET A 76 -2.50 6.37 8.92
C MET A 76 -3.50 5.80 9.94
N LEU A 77 -4.62 5.28 9.50
CA LEU A 77 -5.66 4.71 10.38
C LEU A 77 -5.11 3.51 11.17
N LEU A 78 -4.32 2.65 10.50
CA LEU A 78 -3.68 1.50 11.13
C LEU A 78 -2.66 1.96 12.21
N SER A 79 -1.87 2.98 11.91
CA SER A 79 -0.92 3.56 12.87
C SER A 79 -1.63 4.18 14.07
N TRP A 80 -2.68 4.94 13.85
CA TRP A 80 -3.48 5.55 14.94
C TRP A 80 -4.24 4.52 15.79
N SER A 81 -4.62 3.38 15.19
CA SER A 81 -5.23 2.28 15.93
C SER A 81 -4.25 1.60 16.90
N ARG A 82 -2.95 1.67 16.60
CA ARG A 82 -1.88 0.99 17.35
C ARG A 82 -1.04 1.94 18.18
N ARG A 83 -0.82 3.10 17.65
CA ARG A 83 0.01 4.18 18.22
C ARG A 83 -0.74 5.48 18.03
N ARG A 84 -0.51 6.44 18.88
CA ARG A 84 -1.16 7.75 18.76
C ARG A 84 -0.54 8.65 17.69
N ASP A 85 0.60 8.24 17.14
CA ASP A 85 1.37 9.03 16.19
C ASP A 85 1.44 8.35 14.82
N TYR A 86 1.28 9.12 13.77
CA TYR A 86 1.50 8.74 12.40
C TYR A 86 2.71 9.48 11.82
N THR A 87 3.62 8.73 11.20
CA THR A 87 4.77 9.33 10.52
C THR A 87 4.45 9.52 9.04
N LEU A 88 4.15 10.77 8.68
CA LEU A 88 3.93 11.16 7.29
C LEU A 88 5.27 11.26 6.54
N GLY A 89 5.39 10.58 5.41
CA GLY A 89 6.58 10.58 4.56
C GLY A 89 6.35 9.83 3.25
N PHE A 90 7.37 9.68 2.44
CA PHE A 90 7.30 8.99 1.14
C PHE A 90 7.24 7.46 1.24
N GLY A 91 7.26 6.87 2.43
CA GLY A 91 7.31 5.41 2.62
C GLY A 91 6.22 4.60 1.88
N PRO A 92 4.95 5.03 1.86
CA PRO A 92 3.90 4.31 1.14
C PRO A 92 4.09 4.27 -0.37
N VAL A 93 4.59 5.34 -0.98
CA VAL A 93 4.71 5.45 -2.46
C VAL A 93 5.54 4.33 -3.07
N PRO A 94 6.79 4.07 -2.65
CA PRO A 94 7.58 2.96 -3.19
C PRO A 94 6.94 1.58 -3.01
N ILE A 95 6.16 1.38 -1.94
CA ILE A 95 5.47 0.10 -1.70
C ILE A 95 4.43 -0.13 -2.81
N ILE A 96 3.58 0.86 -3.09
CA ILE A 96 2.52 0.78 -4.08
C ILE A 96 3.09 0.63 -5.49
N LEU A 97 4.06 1.47 -5.83
CA LEU A 97 4.71 1.42 -7.14
C LEU A 97 5.40 0.06 -7.35
N SER A 98 6.07 -0.50 -6.32
CA SER A 98 6.65 -1.84 -6.42
C SER A 98 5.59 -2.92 -6.64
N ILE A 99 4.46 -2.86 -5.92
CA ILE A 99 3.37 -3.83 -6.09
C ILE A 99 2.89 -3.83 -7.53
N ASN A 100 2.58 -2.66 -8.07
CA ASN A 100 2.05 -2.54 -9.44
C ASN A 100 3.08 -2.84 -10.54
N LEU A 101 4.40 -2.76 -10.26
CA LEU A 101 5.42 -3.16 -11.21
C LEU A 101 5.50 -4.67 -11.41
N PHE A 102 5.15 -5.44 -10.38
CA PHE A 102 5.34 -6.89 -10.41
C PHE A 102 4.05 -7.69 -10.57
N LEU A 103 2.92 -7.12 -10.10
CA LEU A 103 1.64 -7.81 -10.20
C LEU A 103 0.53 -6.80 -10.38
N TRP A 104 -0.18 -6.91 -11.50
CA TRP A 104 -1.29 -6.05 -11.85
C TRP A 104 -2.50 -6.88 -12.21
N PHE A 105 -3.61 -6.68 -11.50
CA PHE A 105 -4.86 -7.35 -11.79
C PHE A 105 -5.57 -6.71 -12.99
N ARG A 106 -6.34 -7.51 -13.73
CA ARG A 106 -7.22 -7.03 -14.81
C ARG A 106 -8.31 -6.11 -14.26
N ASP A 107 -8.91 -5.35 -15.13
CA ASP A 107 -9.86 -4.29 -14.78
C ASP A 107 -11.06 -4.79 -13.96
N ASP A 108 -11.57 -5.98 -14.25
CA ASP A 108 -12.66 -6.61 -13.48
C ASP A 108 -12.25 -6.97 -12.04
N TRP A 109 -10.95 -7.07 -11.79
CA TRP A 109 -10.36 -7.49 -10.51
C TRP A 109 -9.53 -6.38 -9.85
N PHE A 110 -9.68 -5.13 -10.28
CA PHE A 110 -8.89 -3.98 -9.80
C PHE A 110 -8.91 -3.82 -8.26
N TYR A 111 -9.97 -4.24 -7.59
CA TYR A 111 -10.10 -4.16 -6.13
C TYR A 111 -9.12 -5.06 -5.38
N MET A 112 -8.63 -6.13 -6.03
CA MET A 112 -7.59 -6.99 -5.46
C MET A 112 -6.26 -6.25 -5.26
N GLN A 113 -6.01 -5.22 -6.05
CA GLN A 113 -4.86 -4.34 -5.89
C GLN A 113 -4.89 -3.62 -4.52
N PHE A 114 -6.06 -3.11 -4.14
CA PHE A 114 -6.26 -2.47 -2.84
C PHE A 114 -6.13 -3.46 -1.68
N LEU A 115 -6.64 -4.67 -1.84
CA LEU A 115 -6.49 -5.74 -0.85
C LEU A 115 -5.01 -6.12 -0.67
N MET A 116 -4.26 -6.24 -1.75
CA MET A 116 -2.83 -6.54 -1.72
C MET A 116 -2.05 -5.43 -0.99
N ILE A 117 -2.38 -4.15 -1.25
CA ILE A 117 -1.81 -3.01 -0.56
C ILE A 117 -2.12 -3.08 0.94
N ALA A 118 -3.39 -3.31 1.31
CA ALA A 118 -3.79 -3.44 2.71
C ALA A 118 -3.01 -4.55 3.43
N LEU A 119 -2.86 -5.72 2.80
CA LEU A 119 -2.07 -6.83 3.35
C LEU A 119 -0.59 -6.48 3.50
N GLY A 120 -0.01 -5.73 2.57
CA GLY A 120 1.36 -5.22 2.69
C GLY A 120 1.55 -4.35 3.93
N PHE A 121 0.61 -3.44 4.20
CA PHE A 121 0.66 -2.57 5.39
C PHE A 121 0.35 -3.34 6.68
N LEU A 122 -0.58 -4.29 6.67
CA LEU A 122 -0.80 -5.19 7.79
C LEU A 122 0.47 -6.00 8.11
N GLY A 123 1.14 -6.55 7.10
CA GLY A 123 2.42 -7.23 7.29
C GLY A 123 3.49 -6.32 7.88
N LYS A 124 3.61 -5.08 7.40
CA LYS A 124 4.52 -4.07 7.94
C LYS A 124 4.25 -3.77 9.42
N GLU A 125 2.99 -3.74 9.85
CA GLU A 125 2.62 -3.37 11.21
C GLU A 125 2.64 -4.55 12.18
N TYR A 126 2.24 -5.75 11.75
CA TYR A 126 2.07 -6.90 12.63
C TYR A 126 3.21 -7.91 12.56
N VAL A 127 3.88 -8.05 11.40
CA VAL A 127 4.98 -9.01 11.23
C VAL A 127 6.32 -8.32 11.52
N ARG A 128 6.62 -8.20 12.81
CA ARG A 128 7.79 -7.46 13.33
C ARG A 128 8.60 -8.32 14.29
N TRP A 129 9.87 -7.98 14.41
CA TRP A 129 10.75 -8.57 15.43
C TRP A 129 11.61 -7.49 16.08
N THR A 130 12.13 -7.80 17.26
CA THR A 130 13.09 -6.92 17.94
C THR A 130 14.49 -7.31 17.54
N ARG A 131 15.19 -6.41 16.87
CA ARG A 131 16.61 -6.54 16.51
C ARG A 131 17.38 -5.37 17.08
N GLU A 132 18.41 -5.65 17.87
CA GLU A 132 19.30 -4.64 18.46
C GLU A 132 18.51 -3.56 19.25
N GLY A 133 17.49 -3.98 20.01
CA GLY A 133 16.63 -3.07 20.80
C GLY A 133 15.64 -2.24 19.96
N ARG A 134 15.59 -2.43 18.64
CA ARG A 134 14.65 -1.75 17.73
C ARG A 134 13.62 -2.71 17.19
N ASN A 135 12.35 -2.29 17.22
CA ASN A 135 11.26 -3.05 16.63
C ASN A 135 11.15 -2.75 15.12
N VAL A 136 11.56 -3.70 14.29
CA VAL A 136 11.60 -3.57 12.82
C VAL A 136 10.69 -4.61 12.16
N HIS A 137 10.12 -4.28 10.99
CA HIS A 137 9.39 -5.27 10.19
C HIS A 137 10.36 -6.30 9.59
N ILE A 138 9.93 -7.57 9.53
CA ILE A 138 10.76 -8.68 9.05
C ILE A 138 10.85 -8.64 7.52
N PHE A 139 9.73 -8.43 6.85
CA PHE A 139 9.62 -8.46 5.40
C PHE A 139 9.48 -7.05 4.81
N ASN A 140 9.98 -6.87 3.60
CA ASN A 140 9.58 -5.72 2.80
C ASN A 140 8.06 -5.80 2.54
N PRO A 141 7.27 -4.76 2.83
CA PRO A 141 5.82 -4.79 2.73
C PRO A 141 5.29 -5.16 1.34
N SER A 142 5.92 -4.65 0.28
CA SER A 142 5.55 -5.01 -1.10
C SER A 142 5.89 -6.47 -1.41
N ALA A 143 7.07 -6.94 -1.05
CA ALA A 143 7.47 -8.33 -1.27
C ALA A 143 6.60 -9.33 -0.50
N PHE A 144 6.20 -8.99 0.73
CA PHE A 144 5.27 -9.81 1.52
C PHE A 144 3.92 -9.96 0.83
N ALA A 145 3.32 -8.84 0.40
CA ALA A 145 2.04 -8.86 -0.29
C ALA A 145 2.13 -9.61 -1.64
N LEU A 146 3.14 -9.30 -2.45
CA LEU A 146 3.37 -9.96 -3.73
C LEU A 146 3.58 -11.47 -3.57
N GLY A 147 4.40 -11.89 -2.61
CA GLY A 147 4.66 -13.30 -2.36
C GLY A 147 3.39 -14.07 -1.98
N LEU A 148 2.57 -13.49 -1.08
CA LEU A 148 1.32 -14.11 -0.66
C LEU A 148 0.32 -14.23 -1.81
N PHE A 149 0.11 -13.16 -2.57
CA PHE A 149 -0.81 -13.18 -3.71
C PHE A 149 -0.32 -14.09 -4.83
N SER A 150 0.97 -14.04 -5.16
CA SER A 150 1.55 -14.95 -6.18
C SER A 150 1.38 -16.41 -5.79
N LEU A 151 1.60 -16.74 -4.51
CA LEU A 151 1.39 -18.11 -4.02
C LEU A 151 -0.07 -18.55 -4.19
N VAL A 152 -1.04 -17.69 -3.84
CA VAL A 152 -2.47 -17.97 -4.01
C VAL A 152 -2.81 -18.13 -5.49
N LEU A 153 -2.41 -17.20 -6.35
CA LEU A 153 -2.70 -17.23 -7.80
C LEU A 153 -2.13 -18.47 -8.47
N ILE A 154 -0.92 -18.88 -8.12
CA ILE A 154 -0.28 -20.08 -8.65
C ILE A 154 -0.97 -21.35 -8.15
N SER A 155 -1.22 -21.43 -6.83
CA SER A 155 -1.83 -22.63 -6.22
C SER A 155 -3.28 -22.85 -6.67
N THR A 156 -4.00 -21.79 -6.99
CA THR A 156 -5.39 -21.86 -7.51
C THR A 156 -5.48 -21.91 -9.03
N GLY A 157 -4.36 -21.78 -9.74
CA GLY A 157 -4.36 -21.73 -11.21
C GLY A 157 -5.04 -20.47 -11.79
N THR A 158 -5.14 -19.39 -11.02
CA THR A 158 -5.88 -18.17 -11.42
C THR A 158 -4.98 -17.02 -11.87
N THR A 159 -3.80 -17.31 -12.37
CA THR A 159 -2.84 -16.30 -12.87
C THR A 159 -3.41 -15.46 -14.03
N SER A 160 -4.41 -15.99 -14.75
CA SER A 160 -5.14 -15.28 -15.82
C SER A 160 -5.92 -14.05 -15.33
N LEU A 161 -6.10 -13.88 -14.01
CA LEU A 161 -6.71 -12.68 -13.44
C LEU A 161 -5.77 -11.47 -13.45
N THR A 162 -4.52 -11.67 -13.83
CA THR A 162 -3.50 -10.63 -13.91
C THR A 162 -3.03 -10.38 -15.34
N TRP A 163 -2.44 -9.23 -15.59
CA TRP A 163 -1.83 -8.88 -16.88
C TRP A 163 -0.49 -9.57 -17.13
N GLY A 164 0.01 -10.38 -16.20
CA GLY A 164 1.33 -11.02 -16.30
C GLY A 164 1.52 -11.90 -17.54
N GLN A 165 0.44 -12.49 -18.06
CA GLN A 165 0.49 -13.31 -19.28
C GLN A 165 0.58 -12.49 -20.58
N GLU A 166 0.24 -11.21 -20.54
CA GLU A 166 0.24 -10.32 -21.71
C GLU A 166 1.52 -9.49 -21.82
N ILE A 167 2.31 -9.46 -20.73
CA ILE A 167 3.56 -8.71 -20.64
C ILE A 167 4.78 -9.63 -20.85
N ALA A 168 4.60 -10.94 -20.73
CA ALA A 168 5.62 -11.95 -20.96
C ALA A 168 5.73 -12.32 -22.44
#